data_76c594f486357bedc1674273625ceb96
#
_entry.id   76c594f486357bedc1674273625ceb96
#
_cell.length_a   1.000
_cell.length_b   1.000
_cell.length_c   1.000
_cell.angle_alpha   90.00
_cell.angle_beta   90.00
_cell.angle_gamma   90.00
#
_symmetry.space_group_name_H-M   'P 1'
#
loop_
_entity.id
_entity.type
_entity.pdbx_description
1 polymer ?
#
loop_
_entity_poly.entity_id
_entity_poly.type
_entity_poly.pdbx_seq_one_letter_code
_entity_poly.pdbx_strand_id
1 'polypeptide(L)'
;MAASTSNAVLLGDVYFEEVTAKPSGVRFRDRTRRAALRATVNLTRLQPLNSLLNFGCSTSNSTWRSSNPSSLLVGTKRSSFPCCSADTTPHVQHLSSSTFSLDQTNFGPEKLKLFSGSCYLPHPDKEDYGGEDAHFICVDEQTIGVADGVGGWADVGVNAGLFAQELMSHSVRAVEEEPKGSVDPASVLEKAHSFTKAKGSSTACIIALTDTGLHAINLGDSGFIVIRDGCTIFRSPVQQHDFNFTYQLESGNGCDLPSSGEVFKISVVPGDVVVAGTDGLFDNLYNDEVAEVVLKAVRAGLEPQVTAQKIAALARQRALDRNRQTPFATAAQEAGFHYYGGKLDDITVIVSYITGSTYVGWGFA
;
A
#
# COMPACT_ATOMS: atom_id res chain seq x y z
N MET A 1 -25.10 13.97 27.39
CA MET A 1 -23.76 13.76 26.80
C MET A 1 -23.79 12.36 26.21
N ALA A 2 -23.97 12.27 24.91
CA ALA A 2 -23.93 11.00 24.17
C ALA A 2 -22.50 10.86 23.64
N ALA A 3 -21.80 9.82 24.09
CA ALA A 3 -20.49 9.47 23.57
C ALA A 3 -20.68 8.91 22.15
N SER A 4 -20.12 9.61 21.16
CA SER A 4 -19.97 9.10 19.80
C SER A 4 -18.89 8.01 19.83
N THR A 5 -19.29 6.76 19.69
CA THR A 5 -18.36 5.65 19.48
C THR A 5 -17.95 5.67 18.02
N SER A 6 -16.70 6.09 17.73
CA SER A 6 -16.07 5.92 16.43
C SER A 6 -15.96 4.42 16.14
N ASN A 7 -16.49 3.98 14.99
CA ASN A 7 -16.30 2.62 14.50
C ASN A 7 -14.94 2.53 13.77
N ALA A 8 -13.87 2.36 14.53
CA ALA A 8 -12.60 1.89 13.98
C ALA A 8 -12.67 0.37 13.85
N VAL A 9 -12.60 -0.14 12.64
CA VAL A 9 -12.58 -1.59 12.39
C VAL A 9 -11.11 -2.00 12.22
N LEU A 10 -10.53 -2.55 13.28
CA LEU A 10 -9.33 -3.37 13.19
C LEU A 10 -9.74 -4.70 12.56
N LEU A 11 -9.40 -4.91 11.28
CA LEU A 11 -9.64 -6.15 10.58
C LEU A 11 -8.46 -7.10 10.75
N GLY A 12 -8.34 -7.66 11.97
CA GLY A 12 -7.75 -8.96 12.17
C GLY A 12 -8.91 -9.97 12.19
N ASP A 13 -8.78 -11.04 11.41
CA ASP A 13 -9.71 -12.18 11.35
C ASP A 13 -11.07 -11.93 10.68
N VAL A 14 -11.10 -11.89 9.36
CA VAL A 14 -12.32 -12.19 8.61
C VAL A 14 -12.33 -13.68 8.27
N TYR A 15 -12.96 -14.50 9.11
CA TYR A 15 -13.38 -15.86 8.73
C TYR A 15 -14.46 -15.75 7.66
N PHE A 16 -14.21 -16.26 6.48
CA PHE A 16 -15.25 -16.48 5.48
C PHE A 16 -16.10 -17.67 5.92
N GLU A 17 -17.32 -17.43 6.42
CA GLU A 17 -18.35 -18.48 6.41
C GLU A 17 -18.79 -18.75 4.97
N GLU A 18 -18.34 -19.86 4.44
CA GLU A 18 -18.85 -20.42 3.20
C GLU A 18 -20.33 -20.78 3.42
N VAL A 19 -21.24 -20.02 2.83
CA VAL A 19 -22.66 -20.36 2.76
C VAL A 19 -22.79 -21.51 1.76
N THR A 20 -22.54 -22.73 2.21
CA THR A 20 -22.92 -23.92 1.47
C THR A 20 -24.38 -24.22 1.74
N ALA A 21 -25.21 -24.09 0.71
CA ALA A 21 -26.57 -24.60 0.70
C ALA A 21 -26.55 -26.11 1.00
N LYS A 22 -27.25 -26.52 2.06
CA LYS A 22 -27.42 -27.93 2.43
C LYS A 22 -28.32 -28.66 1.43
N PRO A 23 -27.94 -29.82 0.92
CA PRO A 23 -28.89 -30.86 0.60
C PRO A 23 -29.04 -31.81 1.80
N SER A 24 -30.27 -32.15 2.03
CA SER A 24 -30.81 -33.06 3.06
C SER A 24 -30.17 -34.43 3.10
N GLY A 25 -29.83 -34.86 4.30
CA GLY A 25 -30.01 -36.24 4.80
C GLY A 25 -28.99 -37.28 4.36
N VAL A 26 -28.14 -37.70 5.28
CA VAL A 26 -27.94 -39.15 5.66
C VAL A 26 -27.05 -39.17 6.93
N ARG A 27 -27.52 -39.90 7.95
CA ARG A 27 -26.76 -40.26 9.18
C ARG A 27 -25.68 -41.27 8.86
N PHE A 28 -24.45 -41.08 9.36
CA PHE A 28 -23.54 -42.20 9.63
C PHE A 28 -22.81 -42.01 10.97
N ARG A 29 -22.68 -43.20 11.63
CA ARG A 29 -22.20 -43.43 12.99
C ARG A 29 -20.69 -43.24 13.13
N ASP A 30 -20.37 -42.72 14.28
CA ASP A 30 -19.11 -42.74 15.02
C ASP A 30 -18.31 -44.06 14.94
N ARG A 31 -17.01 -43.97 14.69
CA ARG A 31 -16.00 -44.95 15.15
C ARG A 31 -14.60 -44.33 15.19
N THR A 32 -14.18 -44.01 16.40
CA THR A 32 -12.80 -43.81 16.83
C THR A 32 -11.87 -44.95 16.38
N ARG A 33 -10.73 -44.59 15.77
CA ARG A 33 -9.49 -45.37 15.86
C ARG A 33 -8.26 -44.47 15.81
N ARG A 34 -7.55 -44.44 16.96
CA ARG A 34 -6.16 -43.98 17.07
C ARG A 34 -5.26 -44.97 16.30
N ALA A 35 -4.38 -44.43 15.46
CA ALA A 35 -3.20 -45.13 14.98
C ALA A 35 -1.98 -44.22 15.14
N ALA A 36 -1.12 -44.59 16.10
CA ALA A 36 0.19 -44.00 16.26
C ALA A 36 1.14 -44.60 15.21
N LEU A 37 1.74 -43.74 14.37
CA LEU A 37 2.86 -44.15 13.53
C LEU A 37 4.13 -43.49 14.10
N ARG A 38 5.03 -44.34 14.61
CA ARG A 38 6.43 -44.00 14.90
C ARG A 38 7.18 -43.94 13.56
N ALA A 39 7.72 -42.80 13.22
CA ALA A 39 8.73 -42.67 12.17
C ALA A 39 10.11 -42.55 12.83
N THR A 40 10.99 -43.48 12.56
CA THR A 40 12.40 -43.50 12.95
C THR A 40 13.16 -42.61 11.95
N VAL A 41 13.77 -41.53 12.42
CA VAL A 41 14.62 -40.71 11.59
C VAL A 41 16.08 -41.09 11.81
N ASN A 42 16.75 -41.55 10.75
CA ASN A 42 18.19 -41.75 10.70
C ASN A 42 18.93 -40.41 10.61
N LEU A 43 19.70 -40.08 11.64
CA LEU A 43 20.64 -38.96 11.66
C LEU A 43 21.87 -39.36 10.80
N THR A 44 22.04 -38.71 9.68
CA THR A 44 23.36 -38.56 9.04
C THR A 44 23.92 -37.16 9.34
N ARG A 45 25.02 -37.20 10.03
CA ARG A 45 25.84 -36.13 10.57
C ARG A 45 26.44 -35.30 9.43
N LEU A 46 26.08 -33.99 9.32
CA LEU A 46 26.85 -33.00 8.59
C LEU A 46 27.33 -31.93 9.58
N GLN A 47 28.61 -31.57 9.47
CA GLN A 47 29.31 -30.68 10.38
C GLN A 47 28.85 -29.20 10.22
N PRO A 48 28.97 -28.38 11.28
CA PRO A 48 28.58 -26.98 11.21
C PRO A 48 29.69 -26.13 10.57
N LEU A 49 29.35 -25.36 9.58
CA LEU A 49 30.12 -24.21 9.13
C LEU A 49 29.70 -23.01 9.99
N ASN A 50 30.63 -22.65 10.92
CA ASN A 50 30.57 -21.40 11.65
C ASN A 50 30.82 -20.24 10.68
N SER A 51 29.84 -19.40 10.48
CA SER A 51 30.04 -18.03 10.05
C SER A 51 29.42 -17.09 11.08
N LEU A 52 30.28 -16.54 11.91
CA LEU A 52 30.03 -15.43 12.81
C LEU A 52 29.69 -14.19 11.96
N LEU A 53 28.44 -13.75 12.01
CA LEU A 53 28.08 -12.40 11.60
C LEU A 53 28.03 -11.51 12.84
N ASN A 54 29.15 -10.80 13.08
CA ASN A 54 29.22 -9.68 13.99
C ASN A 54 28.50 -8.47 13.32
N PHE A 55 27.37 -8.07 13.84
CA PHE A 55 26.76 -6.78 13.53
C PHE A 55 27.45 -5.70 14.36
N GLY A 56 28.45 -5.06 13.79
CA GLY A 56 29.07 -3.86 14.31
C GLY A 56 28.74 -2.68 13.42
N CYS A 57 27.95 -1.73 13.93
CA CYS A 57 27.72 -0.44 13.32
C CYS A 57 29.04 0.35 13.28
N SER A 58 29.68 0.47 12.12
CA SER A 58 30.87 1.29 11.92
C SER A 58 30.51 2.52 11.12
N THR A 59 30.51 3.68 11.78
CA THR A 59 30.48 4.99 11.14
C THR A 59 31.81 5.23 10.43
N SER A 60 31.81 5.22 9.10
CA SER A 60 32.94 5.70 8.30
C SER A 60 32.53 6.88 7.44
N ASN A 61 33.02 8.07 7.85
CA ASN A 61 33.04 9.28 7.04
C ASN A 61 33.93 9.07 5.81
N SER A 62 33.35 9.08 4.62
CA SER A 62 34.12 9.23 3.39
C SER A 62 33.60 10.44 2.61
N THR A 63 34.43 11.50 2.63
CA THR A 63 34.32 12.70 1.81
C THR A 63 34.60 12.37 0.34
N TRP A 64 33.61 12.52 -0.52
CA TRP A 64 33.81 12.51 -1.98
C TRP A 64 33.90 13.92 -2.53
N ARG A 65 35.05 14.20 -3.15
CA ARG A 65 35.32 15.43 -3.89
C ARG A 65 34.57 15.44 -5.22
N SER A 66 33.86 16.53 -5.45
CA SER A 66 33.29 16.96 -6.73
C SER A 66 34.40 17.13 -7.79
N SER A 67 34.22 16.55 -8.96
CA SER A 67 34.89 16.94 -10.18
C SER A 67 33.88 17.02 -11.32
N ASN A 68 33.60 18.27 -11.74
CA ASN A 68 32.91 18.58 -12.99
C ASN A 68 33.77 18.24 -14.20
N PRO A 69 33.16 17.90 -15.33
CA PRO A 69 33.61 18.41 -16.61
C PRO A 69 32.53 19.14 -17.44
N SER A 70 32.98 20.25 -17.91
CA SER A 70 32.57 21.20 -18.92
C SER A 70 31.70 20.74 -20.10
N SER A 71 30.70 21.60 -20.34
CA SER A 71 30.14 22.13 -21.59
C SER A 71 30.58 21.56 -22.95
N LEU A 72 29.59 21.19 -23.77
CA LEU A 72 29.66 21.39 -25.23
C LEU A 72 28.27 21.84 -25.76
N LEU A 73 28.26 23.04 -26.31
CA LEU A 73 27.20 23.71 -27.09
C LEU A 73 27.17 23.14 -28.52
N VAL A 74 26.00 22.79 -29.02
CA VAL A 74 25.65 22.82 -30.50
C VAL A 74 24.13 23.06 -30.53
N GLY A 75 23.54 24.18 -30.91
CA GLY A 75 23.51 24.73 -32.22
C GLY A 75 22.15 24.43 -32.89
N THR A 76 21.15 25.28 -32.59
CA THR A 76 20.01 25.78 -33.40
C THR A 76 19.63 25.08 -34.71
N LYS A 77 18.30 24.82 -34.90
CA LYS A 77 17.58 25.30 -36.09
C LYS A 77 16.10 25.52 -35.78
N ARG A 78 15.68 26.79 -35.88
CA ARG A 78 14.28 27.23 -35.99
C ARG A 78 13.81 26.93 -37.41
N SER A 79 12.60 26.41 -37.58
CA SER A 79 11.83 26.51 -38.79
C SER A 79 10.49 27.18 -38.51
N SER A 80 10.37 28.36 -39.05
CA SER A 80 9.16 29.17 -39.13
C SER A 80 8.27 28.68 -40.27
N PHE A 81 6.97 28.58 -40.04
CA PHE A 81 5.96 28.52 -41.10
C PHE A 81 5.00 29.70 -40.97
N PRO A 82 4.52 30.22 -42.12
CA PRO A 82 3.94 31.56 -42.20
C PRO A 82 2.44 31.59 -41.94
N CYS A 83 2.05 32.76 -41.45
CA CYS A 83 0.70 33.27 -41.30
C CYS A 83 0.06 33.53 -42.68
N CYS A 84 -1.16 33.06 -42.91
CA CYS A 84 -2.02 33.57 -43.97
C CYS A 84 -3.27 34.19 -43.38
N SER A 85 -3.33 35.50 -43.50
CA SER A 85 -4.51 36.32 -43.28
C SER A 85 -5.48 36.19 -44.44
N ALA A 86 -6.77 36.13 -44.17
CA ALA A 86 -7.80 36.55 -45.11
C ALA A 86 -9.00 37.07 -44.35
N ASP A 87 -9.19 38.40 -44.41
CA ASP A 87 -10.38 39.14 -44.08
C ASP A 87 -11.57 38.69 -44.94
N THR A 88 -12.73 38.56 -44.32
CA THR A 88 -14.04 38.91 -44.90
C THR A 88 -15.10 38.97 -43.79
N THR A 89 -15.53 40.20 -43.45
CA THR A 89 -16.86 40.47 -42.91
C THR A 89 -17.86 40.53 -44.05
N PRO A 90 -19.15 40.14 -43.94
CA PRO A 90 -20.13 41.02 -43.38
C PRO A 90 -21.35 40.42 -42.68
N HIS A 91 -22.09 41.28 -42.08
CA HIS A 91 -23.54 41.32 -41.81
C HIS A 91 -24.01 40.89 -40.44
N VAL A 92 -24.29 41.96 -39.69
CA VAL A 92 -25.08 41.99 -38.47
C VAL A 92 -26.55 41.64 -38.76
N GLN A 93 -27.10 40.64 -38.07
CA GLN A 93 -28.55 40.56 -37.78
C GLN A 93 -28.77 40.46 -36.27
N HIS A 94 -29.43 41.48 -35.77
CA HIS A 94 -29.96 41.59 -34.43
C HIS A 94 -30.97 40.45 -34.15
N LEU A 95 -30.64 39.57 -33.22
CA LEU A 95 -31.65 38.69 -32.61
C LEU A 95 -31.58 38.91 -31.10
N SER A 96 -32.71 39.28 -30.55
CA SER A 96 -32.95 39.63 -29.18
C SER A 96 -32.50 38.55 -28.21
N SER A 97 -31.54 38.89 -27.34
CA SER A 97 -31.08 38.05 -26.25
C SER A 97 -32.12 37.99 -25.15
N SER A 98 -32.78 36.84 -25.02
CA SER A 98 -33.39 36.44 -23.76
C SER A 98 -32.25 36.01 -22.83
N THR A 99 -31.93 36.87 -21.88
CA THR A 99 -31.01 36.55 -20.76
C THR A 99 -31.64 35.47 -19.91
N PHE A 100 -31.25 34.22 -20.12
CA PHE A 100 -31.36 33.20 -19.09
C PHE A 100 -30.29 33.51 -18.05
N SER A 101 -30.72 34.02 -16.90
CA SER A 101 -29.89 34.04 -15.71
C SER A 101 -29.59 32.60 -15.34
N LEU A 102 -28.39 32.14 -15.70
CA LEU A 102 -27.80 30.95 -15.06
C LEU A 102 -27.55 31.35 -13.61
N ASP A 103 -28.41 30.89 -12.72
CA ASP A 103 -28.12 30.82 -11.30
C ASP A 103 -26.76 30.10 -11.18
N GLN A 104 -25.70 30.85 -10.96
CA GLN A 104 -24.45 30.34 -10.47
C GLN A 104 -24.73 29.83 -9.05
N THR A 105 -25.20 28.59 -8.95
CA THR A 105 -25.10 27.86 -7.70
C THR A 105 -23.61 27.81 -7.36
N ASN A 106 -23.23 28.59 -6.36
CA ASN A 106 -21.94 28.55 -5.71
C ASN A 106 -21.79 27.15 -5.09
N PHE A 107 -21.35 26.16 -5.90
CA PHE A 107 -20.81 24.92 -5.36
C PHE A 107 -19.49 25.30 -4.69
N GLY A 108 -19.48 25.33 -3.35
CA GLY A 108 -18.26 25.36 -2.60
C GLY A 108 -17.34 24.21 -3.05
N PRO A 109 -16.06 24.24 -2.74
CA PRO A 109 -15.13 23.19 -3.14
C PRO A 109 -15.71 21.83 -2.73
N GLU A 110 -15.85 20.91 -3.69
CA GLU A 110 -16.41 19.59 -3.48
C GLU A 110 -15.52 18.83 -2.47
N LYS A 111 -16.10 18.44 -1.33
CA LYS A 111 -15.36 17.71 -0.29
C LYS A 111 -15.08 16.30 -0.78
N LEU A 112 -13.80 15.94 -0.88
CA LEU A 112 -13.37 14.60 -1.27
C LEU A 112 -13.53 13.61 -0.12
N LYS A 113 -13.70 12.32 -0.47
CA LYS A 113 -13.78 11.21 0.47
C LYS A 113 -12.99 10.00 -0.05
N LEU A 114 -12.36 9.27 0.86
CA LEU A 114 -11.84 7.93 0.62
C LEU A 114 -12.95 6.89 0.85
N PHE A 115 -13.29 6.16 -0.20
CA PHE A 115 -14.11 4.97 -0.09
C PHE A 115 -13.17 3.75 -0.21
N SER A 116 -12.93 3.06 0.92
CA SER A 116 -11.85 2.11 1.06
C SER A 116 -12.33 0.69 1.31
N GLY A 117 -11.53 -0.28 0.86
CA GLY A 117 -11.68 -1.70 1.17
C GLY A 117 -10.31 -2.36 1.17
N SER A 118 -10.16 -3.47 1.87
CA SER A 118 -8.87 -4.16 2.06
C SER A 118 -8.96 -5.66 1.85
N CYS A 119 -7.82 -6.27 1.58
CA CYS A 119 -7.65 -7.72 1.57
C CYS A 119 -6.29 -8.05 2.17
N TYR A 120 -6.27 -8.98 3.11
CA TYR A 120 -5.07 -9.56 3.69
C TYR A 120 -5.02 -11.06 3.42
N LEU A 121 -3.89 -11.55 2.94
CA LEU A 121 -3.61 -12.96 2.69
C LEU A 121 -2.29 -13.31 3.40
N PRO A 122 -2.31 -14.00 4.53
CA PRO A 122 -1.08 -14.39 5.23
C PRO A 122 -0.25 -15.37 4.40
N HIS A 123 1.07 -15.39 4.61
CA HIS A 123 1.95 -16.42 4.05
C HIS A 123 1.41 -17.83 4.46
N PRO A 124 1.32 -18.81 3.55
CA PRO A 124 0.72 -20.11 3.85
C PRO A 124 1.32 -20.80 5.09
N ASP A 125 2.62 -20.64 5.34
CA ASP A 125 3.28 -21.23 6.51
C ASP A 125 3.03 -20.44 7.80
N LYS A 126 2.39 -19.24 7.70
CA LYS A 126 2.08 -18.34 8.82
C LYS A 126 0.57 -18.27 9.12
N GLU A 127 -0.28 -19.00 8.37
CA GLU A 127 -1.74 -18.95 8.54
C GLU A 127 -2.20 -19.28 9.97
N ASP A 128 -1.52 -20.23 10.64
CA ASP A 128 -1.88 -20.68 12.00
C ASP A 128 -1.78 -19.57 13.06
N TYR A 129 -0.98 -18.51 12.83
CA TYR A 129 -0.81 -17.39 13.75
C TYR A 129 -1.13 -16.02 13.13
N GLY A 130 -1.71 -16.02 11.91
CA GLY A 130 -2.30 -14.85 11.28
C GLY A 130 -1.31 -14.00 10.47
N GLY A 131 -0.05 -14.45 10.27
CA GLY A 131 0.97 -13.71 9.52
C GLY A 131 1.59 -12.56 10.30
N GLU A 132 2.33 -11.70 9.61
CA GLU A 132 3.13 -10.62 10.22
C GLU A 132 2.71 -9.22 9.75
N ASP A 133 1.81 -9.10 8.79
CA ASP A 133 1.24 -7.82 8.34
C ASP A 133 0.15 -7.30 9.27
N ALA A 134 -0.02 -5.98 9.27
CA ALA A 134 -1.15 -5.30 9.90
C ALA A 134 -1.63 -4.11 9.06
N HIS A 135 -2.92 -3.77 9.17
CA HIS A 135 -3.47 -2.61 8.48
C HIS A 135 -4.69 -2.03 9.22
N PHE A 136 -5.06 -0.81 8.86
CA PHE A 136 -6.29 -0.19 9.35
C PHE A 136 -6.98 0.68 8.28
N ILE A 137 -8.28 0.91 8.47
CA ILE A 137 -9.09 1.86 7.72
C ILE A 137 -9.92 2.66 8.73
N CYS A 138 -9.62 3.95 8.89
CA CYS A 138 -10.40 4.90 9.68
C CYS A 138 -11.30 5.71 8.74
N VAL A 139 -12.57 5.29 8.64
CA VAL A 139 -13.52 5.86 7.67
C VAL A 139 -13.87 7.31 8.02
N ASP A 140 -14.06 7.62 9.30
CA ASP A 140 -14.48 8.95 9.75
C ASP A 140 -13.35 9.99 9.63
N GLU A 141 -12.10 9.56 9.85
CA GLU A 141 -10.89 10.38 9.78
C GLU A 141 -10.23 10.33 8.39
N GLN A 142 -10.84 9.54 7.44
CA GLN A 142 -10.37 9.41 6.06
C GLN A 142 -8.89 9.00 5.97
N THR A 143 -8.49 8.05 6.81
CA THR A 143 -7.10 7.63 6.97
C THR A 143 -6.98 6.12 6.87
N ILE A 144 -5.93 5.64 6.18
CA ILE A 144 -5.59 4.23 6.03
C ILE A 144 -4.13 4.01 6.39
N GLY A 145 -3.78 2.78 6.79
CA GLY A 145 -2.39 2.44 7.05
C GLY A 145 -2.10 0.96 6.88
N VAL A 146 -0.85 0.65 6.53
CA VAL A 146 -0.31 -0.71 6.45
C VAL A 146 1.05 -0.77 7.14
N ALA A 147 1.38 -1.92 7.69
CA ALA A 147 2.67 -2.23 8.30
C ALA A 147 3.00 -3.69 8.01
N ASP A 148 4.25 -3.95 7.66
CA ASP A 148 4.80 -5.28 7.39
C ASP A 148 5.80 -5.63 8.51
N GLY A 149 5.53 -6.68 9.24
CA GLY A 149 6.40 -7.18 10.30
C GLY A 149 7.60 -7.92 9.75
N VAL A 150 8.82 -7.47 10.08
CA VAL A 150 10.05 -8.02 9.52
C VAL A 150 10.27 -9.47 9.94
N GLY A 151 10.16 -10.40 8.98
CA GLY A 151 10.18 -11.85 9.22
C GLY A 151 11.48 -12.39 9.83
N GLY A 152 12.61 -11.66 9.73
CA GLY A 152 13.89 -12.05 10.32
C GLY A 152 13.86 -12.23 11.84
N TRP A 153 12.90 -11.66 12.53
CA TRP A 153 12.71 -11.86 13.97
C TRP A 153 12.30 -13.28 14.35
N ALA A 154 11.72 -14.05 13.43
CA ALA A 154 11.36 -15.44 13.63
C ALA A 154 12.59 -16.32 13.97
N ASP A 155 13.77 -15.99 13.46
CA ASP A 155 15.04 -16.70 13.74
C ASP A 155 15.44 -16.64 15.23
N VAL A 156 14.96 -15.62 15.95
CA VAL A 156 15.18 -15.46 17.39
C VAL A 156 13.92 -15.72 18.22
N GLY A 157 12.88 -16.29 17.61
CA GLY A 157 11.65 -16.72 18.26
C GLY A 157 10.70 -15.56 18.61
N VAL A 158 10.80 -14.43 17.92
CA VAL A 158 9.93 -13.26 18.05
C VAL A 158 8.94 -13.20 16.88
N ASN A 159 7.66 -13.00 17.19
CA ASN A 159 6.64 -12.75 16.17
C ASN A 159 6.57 -11.24 15.88
N ALA A 160 7.08 -10.82 14.73
CA ALA A 160 7.09 -9.42 14.30
C ALA A 160 5.68 -8.88 14.00
N GLY A 161 4.74 -9.75 13.68
CA GLY A 161 3.32 -9.37 13.48
C GLY A 161 2.70 -8.70 14.71
N LEU A 162 3.14 -9.07 15.92
CA LEU A 162 2.68 -8.39 17.15
C LEU A 162 3.15 -6.93 17.20
N PHE A 163 4.35 -6.63 16.70
CA PHE A 163 4.83 -5.25 16.60
C PHE A 163 4.02 -4.46 15.58
N ALA A 164 3.81 -5.01 14.37
CA ALA A 164 3.03 -4.39 13.33
C ALA A 164 1.57 -4.12 13.78
N GLN A 165 0.94 -5.08 14.45
CA GLN A 165 -0.42 -4.95 15.00
C GLN A 165 -0.50 -3.87 16.09
N GLU A 166 0.46 -3.84 17.01
CA GLU A 166 0.48 -2.83 18.08
C GLU A 166 0.73 -1.44 17.50
N LEU A 167 1.66 -1.29 16.53
CA LEU A 167 1.92 -0.04 15.83
C LEU A 167 0.67 0.48 15.11
N MET A 168 -0.03 -0.37 14.36
CA MET A 168 -1.25 0.03 13.66
C MET A 168 -2.39 0.35 14.64
N SER A 169 -2.51 -0.38 15.75
CA SER A 169 -3.50 -0.08 16.81
C SER A 169 -3.25 1.28 17.47
N HIS A 170 -1.99 1.63 17.73
CA HIS A 170 -1.63 2.95 18.27
C HIS A 170 -1.79 4.04 17.19
N SER A 171 -1.57 3.72 15.91
CA SER A 171 -1.84 4.66 14.81
C SER A 171 -3.31 5.03 14.73
N VAL A 172 -4.24 4.06 14.87
CA VAL A 172 -5.69 4.34 14.94
C VAL A 172 -6.01 5.33 16.06
N ARG A 173 -5.49 5.09 17.26
CA ARG A 173 -5.72 6.00 18.40
C ARG A 173 -5.15 7.40 18.14
N ALA A 174 -3.95 7.48 17.57
CA ALA A 174 -3.33 8.76 17.24
C ALA A 174 -4.13 9.51 16.17
N VAL A 175 -4.69 8.82 15.18
CA VAL A 175 -5.56 9.38 14.14
C VAL A 175 -6.84 9.95 14.75
N GLU A 176 -7.47 9.23 15.70
CA GLU A 176 -8.70 9.67 16.39
C GLU A 176 -8.49 10.95 17.23
N GLU A 177 -7.25 11.22 17.67
CA GLU A 177 -6.87 12.44 18.40
C GLU A 177 -6.63 13.65 17.49
N GLU A 178 -6.37 13.44 16.19
CA GLU A 178 -6.10 14.52 15.25
C GLU A 178 -7.40 15.23 14.82
N PRO A 179 -7.33 16.55 14.49
CA PRO A 179 -8.50 17.26 13.99
C PRO A 179 -8.97 16.70 12.64
N LYS A 180 -10.27 16.51 12.48
CA LYS A 180 -10.85 16.00 11.22
C LYS A 180 -10.49 16.88 10.02
N GLY A 181 -10.04 16.24 8.94
CA GLY A 181 -9.64 16.92 7.70
C GLY A 181 -8.24 17.51 7.71
N SER A 182 -7.48 17.35 8.80
CA SER A 182 -6.10 17.83 8.92
C SER A 182 -5.15 16.84 9.61
N VAL A 183 -5.44 15.52 9.50
CA VAL A 183 -4.57 14.47 10.02
C VAL A 183 -3.17 14.59 9.43
N ASP A 184 -2.16 14.63 10.31
CA ASP A 184 -0.75 14.58 9.91
C ASP A 184 -0.19 13.17 10.10
N PRO A 185 0.02 12.39 9.01
CA PRO A 185 0.52 11.02 9.10
C PRO A 185 1.88 10.90 9.78
N ALA A 186 2.74 11.92 9.68
CA ALA A 186 4.06 11.89 10.35
C ALA A 186 3.91 12.00 11.86
N SER A 187 3.07 12.92 12.35
CA SER A 187 2.73 13.05 13.78
C SER A 187 2.06 11.77 14.31
N VAL A 188 1.15 11.17 13.53
CA VAL A 188 0.49 9.91 13.87
C VAL A 188 1.52 8.80 14.05
N LEU A 189 2.45 8.62 13.11
CA LEU A 189 3.47 7.57 13.18
C LEU A 189 4.41 7.78 14.37
N GLU A 190 4.83 9.01 14.65
CA GLU A 190 5.69 9.34 15.79
C GLU A 190 5.00 8.99 17.13
N LYS A 191 3.74 9.39 17.28
CA LYS A 191 2.93 9.04 18.47
C LYS A 191 2.77 7.53 18.60
N ALA A 192 2.35 6.85 17.52
CA ALA A 192 2.12 5.41 17.52
C ALA A 192 3.39 4.64 17.90
N HIS A 193 4.53 4.96 17.29
CA HIS A 193 5.81 4.33 17.59
C HIS A 193 6.21 4.52 19.06
N SER A 194 6.03 5.71 19.64
CA SER A 194 6.37 6.01 21.04
C SER A 194 5.63 5.12 22.05
N PHE A 195 4.43 4.67 21.70
CA PHE A 195 3.61 3.78 22.54
C PHE A 195 3.82 2.30 22.25
N THR A 196 4.36 1.93 21.09
CA THR A 196 4.60 0.54 20.71
C THR A 196 5.71 -0.08 21.55
N LYS A 197 5.44 -1.21 22.20
CA LYS A 197 6.34 -1.90 23.14
C LYS A 197 6.59 -3.36 22.77
N ALA A 198 5.81 -3.93 21.88
CA ALA A 198 6.04 -5.28 21.38
C ALA A 198 7.47 -5.43 20.85
N LYS A 199 8.04 -6.61 21.03
CA LYS A 199 9.33 -6.95 20.41
C LYS A 199 9.11 -7.24 18.94
N GLY A 200 10.05 -6.81 18.10
CA GLY A 200 9.98 -6.93 16.66
C GLY A 200 10.22 -5.58 16.00
N SER A 201 10.06 -5.57 14.71
CA SER A 201 10.14 -4.36 13.90
C SER A 201 9.16 -4.46 12.73
N SER A 202 8.82 -3.33 12.14
CA SER A 202 7.98 -3.30 10.93
C SER A 202 8.27 -2.07 10.08
N THR A 203 7.84 -2.15 8.83
CA THR A 203 7.61 -0.97 7.97
C THR A 203 6.39 -0.18 8.45
N ALA A 204 6.13 0.99 7.87
CA ALA A 204 4.91 1.73 8.09
C ALA A 204 4.57 2.62 6.89
N CYS A 205 3.32 2.55 6.42
CA CYS A 205 2.76 3.48 5.45
C CYS A 205 1.40 3.97 5.97
N ILE A 206 1.26 5.28 6.20
CA ILE A 206 0.03 5.90 6.67
C ILE A 206 -0.37 6.99 5.68
N ILE A 207 -1.64 7.00 5.26
CA ILE A 207 -2.18 7.89 4.23
C ILE A 207 -3.47 8.50 4.74
N ALA A 208 -3.57 9.82 4.74
CA ALA A 208 -4.76 10.57 5.12
C ALA A 208 -5.24 11.45 3.96
N LEU A 209 -6.54 11.48 3.72
CA LEU A 209 -7.15 12.48 2.85
C LEU A 209 -7.53 13.69 3.69
N THR A 210 -6.90 14.81 3.38
CA THR A 210 -7.10 16.09 4.05
C THR A 210 -7.83 17.07 3.14
N ASP A 211 -8.18 18.24 3.66
CA ASP A 211 -8.78 19.31 2.87
C ASP A 211 -7.84 19.88 1.78
N THR A 212 -6.53 19.54 1.84
CA THR A 212 -5.50 19.97 0.88
C THR A 212 -5.02 18.87 -0.07
N GLY A 213 -5.58 17.68 0.02
CA GLY A 213 -5.20 16.50 -0.77
C GLY A 213 -4.75 15.32 0.07
N LEU A 214 -4.09 14.33 -0.55
CA LEU A 214 -3.49 13.22 0.17
C LEU A 214 -2.20 13.66 0.87
N HIS A 215 -2.14 13.40 2.16
CA HIS A 215 -0.91 13.45 2.95
C HIS A 215 -0.52 12.02 3.31
N ALA A 216 0.75 11.69 3.21
CA ALA A 216 1.22 10.35 3.54
C ALA A 216 2.62 10.38 4.14
N ILE A 217 2.93 9.34 4.93
CA ILE A 217 4.29 8.98 5.32
C ILE A 217 4.52 7.53 4.92
N ASN A 218 5.69 7.22 4.37
CA ASN A 218 6.14 5.86 4.11
C ASN A 218 7.52 5.64 4.69
N LEU A 219 7.70 4.57 5.44
CA LEU A 219 8.96 4.11 5.98
C LEU A 219 9.12 2.62 5.64
N GLY A 220 10.14 2.31 4.86
CA GLY A 220 10.43 0.95 4.39
C GLY A 220 9.98 0.67 2.97
N ASP A 221 9.73 -0.59 2.66
CA ASP A 221 9.37 -1.12 1.34
C ASP A 221 7.89 -1.49 1.17
N SER A 222 7.08 -1.37 2.21
CA SER A 222 5.65 -1.09 2.06
C SER A 222 5.45 0.23 1.31
N GLY A 223 4.27 0.48 0.75
CA GLY A 223 4.09 1.71 0.01
C GLY A 223 2.72 1.90 -0.58
N PHE A 224 2.62 2.85 -1.51
CA PHE A 224 1.37 3.12 -2.22
C PHE A 224 1.59 3.70 -3.62
N ILE A 225 0.58 3.53 -4.45
CA ILE A 225 0.48 4.17 -5.75
C ILE A 225 -0.82 4.96 -5.86
N VAL A 226 -0.82 6.01 -6.68
CA VAL A 226 -2.03 6.75 -7.07
C VAL A 226 -2.26 6.53 -8.56
N ILE A 227 -3.46 6.10 -8.91
CA ILE A 227 -3.86 5.76 -10.27
C ILE A 227 -4.94 6.75 -10.71
N ARG A 228 -4.75 7.36 -11.89
CA ARG A 228 -5.69 8.24 -12.57
C ARG A 228 -5.89 7.76 -13.99
N ASP A 229 -7.14 7.58 -14.41
CA ASP A 229 -7.50 7.14 -15.78
C ASP A 229 -6.77 5.87 -16.24
N GLY A 230 -6.49 4.96 -15.29
CA GLY A 230 -5.79 3.70 -15.55
C GLY A 230 -4.27 3.82 -15.67
N CYS A 231 -3.70 4.98 -15.35
CA CYS A 231 -2.25 5.20 -15.33
C CYS A 231 -1.77 5.51 -13.91
N THR A 232 -0.65 4.94 -13.52
CA THR A 232 0.01 5.30 -12.25
C THR A 232 0.62 6.69 -12.38
N ILE A 233 0.09 7.66 -11.62
CA ILE A 233 0.58 9.06 -11.59
C ILE A 233 1.55 9.33 -10.46
N PHE A 234 1.58 8.46 -9.45
CA PHE A 234 2.51 8.53 -8.32
C PHE A 234 2.80 7.13 -7.77
N ARG A 235 4.02 6.91 -7.33
CA ARG A 235 4.47 5.76 -6.54
C ARG A 235 5.39 6.24 -5.43
N SER A 236 5.18 5.77 -4.18
CA SER A 236 6.12 5.99 -3.08
C SER A 236 7.45 5.28 -3.37
N PRO A 237 8.60 5.92 -3.15
CA PRO A 237 9.89 5.25 -3.21
C PRO A 237 10.01 4.13 -2.17
N VAL A 238 10.78 3.10 -2.51
CA VAL A 238 11.18 2.05 -1.59
C VAL A 238 12.39 2.52 -0.78
N GLN A 239 12.36 2.34 0.54
CA GLN A 239 13.47 2.67 1.43
C GLN A 239 14.12 1.38 1.95
N GLN A 240 15.34 1.13 1.51
CA GLN A 240 16.16 -0.02 1.92
C GLN A 240 17.59 0.44 2.20
N HIS A 241 18.23 -0.15 3.23
CA HIS A 241 19.65 0.06 3.53
C HIS A 241 20.54 -0.71 2.55
N ASP A 242 20.08 -1.90 2.14
CA ASP A 242 20.67 -2.76 1.12
C ASP A 242 19.56 -3.58 0.48
N PHE A 243 19.83 -4.32 -0.59
CA PHE A 243 18.83 -5.15 -1.25
C PHE A 243 18.11 -6.07 -0.25
N ASN A 244 16.79 -5.98 -0.21
CA ASN A 244 15.90 -6.72 0.71
C ASN A 244 16.22 -6.53 2.21
N PHE A 245 16.82 -5.38 2.56
CA PHE A 245 17.02 -4.93 3.93
C PHE A 245 16.33 -3.58 4.14
N THR A 246 15.06 -3.67 4.49
CA THR A 246 14.16 -2.52 4.57
C THR A 246 14.45 -1.60 5.75
N TYR A 247 14.12 -0.30 5.60
CA TYR A 247 13.97 0.59 6.74
C TYR A 247 12.83 0.06 7.61
N GLN A 248 13.03 0.05 8.93
CA GLN A 248 12.12 -0.57 9.87
C GLN A 248 12.12 0.12 11.22
N LEU A 249 10.94 0.31 11.77
CA LEU A 249 10.75 0.79 13.14
C LEU A 249 10.89 -0.37 14.12
N GLU A 250 11.58 -0.15 15.23
CA GLU A 250 11.74 -1.11 16.32
C GLU A 250 11.39 -0.45 17.66
N SER A 251 10.99 -1.24 18.65
CA SER A 251 10.81 -0.74 20.01
C SER A 251 12.18 -0.44 20.65
N GLY A 252 12.51 0.83 20.80
CA GLY A 252 13.79 1.29 21.34
C GLY A 252 14.51 2.22 20.35
N ASN A 253 15.84 2.37 20.53
CA ASN A 253 16.65 3.31 19.74
C ASN A 253 17.64 2.59 18.81
N GLY A 254 17.33 1.36 18.40
CA GLY A 254 18.29 0.49 17.70
C GLY A 254 18.23 0.58 16.18
N CYS A 255 17.12 1.04 15.60
CA CYS A 255 16.84 1.05 14.16
C CYS A 255 16.40 2.43 13.66
N ASP A 256 15.72 2.43 12.51
CA ASP A 256 15.20 3.67 11.91
C ASP A 256 14.15 4.33 12.81
N LEU A 257 14.09 5.66 12.74
CA LEU A 257 13.12 6.46 13.49
C LEU A 257 11.94 6.87 12.58
N PRO A 258 10.78 7.20 13.12
CA PRO A 258 9.67 7.75 12.31
C PRO A 258 10.06 8.92 11.42
N SER A 259 11.02 9.75 11.87
CA SER A 259 11.57 10.87 11.11
C SER A 259 12.41 10.46 9.89
N SER A 260 12.76 9.18 9.75
CA SER A 260 13.42 8.62 8.55
C SER A 260 12.42 8.31 7.43
N GLY A 261 11.12 8.28 7.73
CA GLY A 261 10.06 8.10 6.75
C GLY A 261 9.95 9.29 5.79
N GLU A 262 9.65 9.01 4.53
CA GLU A 262 9.39 10.04 3.53
C GLU A 262 7.95 10.54 3.62
N VAL A 263 7.77 11.87 3.60
CA VAL A 263 6.47 12.53 3.70
C VAL A 263 6.04 13.07 2.33
N PHE A 264 4.79 12.79 1.95
CA PHE A 264 4.23 13.15 0.66
C PHE A 264 2.99 14.01 0.81
N LYS A 265 2.82 14.95 -0.14
CA LYS A 265 1.59 15.73 -0.34
C LYS A 265 1.22 15.66 -1.80
N ILE A 266 0.08 15.06 -2.11
CA ILE A 266 -0.32 14.71 -3.47
C ILE A 266 -1.69 15.31 -3.75
N SER A 267 -1.79 16.10 -4.81
CA SER A 267 -3.07 16.63 -5.28
C SER A 267 -3.86 15.51 -5.96
N VAL A 268 -5.08 15.29 -5.49
CA VAL A 268 -5.98 14.27 -6.01
C VAL A 268 -7.33 14.86 -6.41
N VAL A 269 -8.02 14.16 -7.28
CA VAL A 269 -9.33 14.54 -7.81
C VAL A 269 -10.32 13.37 -7.69
N PRO A 270 -11.64 13.62 -7.76
CA PRO A 270 -12.61 12.54 -7.85
C PRO A 270 -12.28 11.61 -9.03
N GLY A 271 -12.35 10.29 -8.81
CA GLY A 271 -11.98 9.27 -9.81
C GLY A 271 -10.57 8.72 -9.66
N ASP A 272 -9.68 9.38 -8.89
CA ASP A 272 -8.40 8.80 -8.54
C ASP A 272 -8.57 7.58 -7.64
N VAL A 273 -7.64 6.64 -7.74
CA VAL A 273 -7.60 5.45 -6.89
C VAL A 273 -6.25 5.34 -6.21
N VAL A 274 -6.27 5.21 -4.90
CA VAL A 274 -5.07 4.90 -4.10
C VAL A 274 -5.03 3.40 -3.86
N VAL A 275 -3.89 2.78 -4.11
CA VAL A 275 -3.62 1.39 -3.73
C VAL A 275 -2.40 1.39 -2.82
N ALA A 276 -2.60 1.02 -1.57
CA ALA A 276 -1.54 0.83 -0.58
C ALA A 276 -1.36 -0.67 -0.29
N GLY A 277 -0.15 -1.07 0.06
CA GLY A 277 0.14 -2.46 0.39
C GLY A 277 1.53 -2.67 0.96
N THR A 278 1.78 -3.88 1.43
CA THR A 278 3.06 -4.39 1.87
C THR A 278 3.91 -4.87 0.68
N ASP A 279 5.13 -5.27 0.93
CA ASP A 279 6.05 -5.76 -0.12
C ASP A 279 5.49 -6.99 -0.83
N GLY A 280 4.73 -7.87 -0.15
CA GLY A 280 4.04 -9.01 -0.79
C GLY A 280 3.16 -8.62 -1.98
N LEU A 281 2.65 -7.37 -2.03
CA LEU A 281 2.01 -6.82 -3.21
C LEU A 281 3.05 -6.36 -4.24
N PHE A 282 3.94 -5.44 -3.87
CA PHE A 282 4.79 -4.69 -4.80
C PHE A 282 5.99 -5.49 -5.30
N ASP A 283 6.40 -6.54 -4.61
CA ASP A 283 7.40 -7.52 -5.05
C ASP A 283 6.87 -8.46 -6.13
N ASN A 284 5.55 -8.65 -6.20
CA ASN A 284 4.92 -9.61 -7.09
C ASN A 284 4.16 -9.02 -8.26
N LEU A 285 3.71 -7.75 -8.18
CA LEU A 285 2.99 -7.07 -9.25
C LEU A 285 3.68 -5.76 -9.67
N TYR A 286 3.86 -5.59 -10.97
CA TYR A 286 4.22 -4.30 -11.54
C TYR A 286 3.05 -3.31 -11.40
N ASN A 287 3.36 -2.01 -11.33
CA ASN A 287 2.33 -0.97 -11.17
C ASN A 287 1.28 -0.99 -12.28
N ASP A 288 1.68 -1.32 -13.52
CA ASP A 288 0.76 -1.40 -14.68
C ASP A 288 -0.20 -2.59 -14.51
N GLU A 289 0.23 -3.74 -13.92
CA GLU A 289 -0.66 -4.87 -13.64
C GLU A 289 -1.71 -4.47 -12.59
N VAL A 290 -1.30 -3.73 -11.55
CA VAL A 290 -2.23 -3.19 -10.53
C VAL A 290 -3.18 -2.19 -11.16
N ALA A 291 -2.68 -1.24 -11.96
CA ALA A 291 -3.48 -0.22 -12.63
C ALA A 291 -4.50 -0.84 -13.60
N GLU A 292 -4.13 -1.92 -14.31
CA GLU A 292 -5.03 -2.64 -15.19
C GLU A 292 -6.19 -3.31 -14.43
N VAL A 293 -5.91 -3.94 -13.26
CA VAL A 293 -6.94 -4.52 -12.41
C VAL A 293 -7.89 -3.44 -11.90
N VAL A 294 -7.35 -2.32 -11.40
CA VAL A 294 -8.13 -1.17 -10.93
C VAL A 294 -9.02 -0.62 -12.03
N LEU A 295 -8.47 -0.36 -13.23
CA LEU A 295 -9.22 0.17 -14.37
C LEU A 295 -10.39 -0.74 -14.76
N LYS A 296 -10.16 -2.06 -14.81
CA LYS A 296 -11.21 -3.05 -15.09
C LYS A 296 -12.28 -3.08 -14.00
N ALA A 297 -11.86 -2.99 -12.74
CA ALA A 297 -12.76 -2.98 -11.58
C ALA A 297 -13.66 -1.74 -11.56
N VAL A 298 -13.07 -0.57 -11.74
CA VAL A 298 -13.77 0.71 -11.82
C VAL A 298 -14.78 0.71 -12.97
N ARG A 299 -14.38 0.29 -14.17
CA ARG A 299 -15.28 0.17 -15.33
C ARG A 299 -16.43 -0.81 -15.14
N ALA A 300 -16.21 -1.83 -14.31
CA ALA A 300 -17.24 -2.81 -13.96
C ALA A 300 -18.09 -2.39 -12.76
N GLY A 301 -17.88 -1.20 -12.19
CA GLY A 301 -18.59 -0.70 -11.01
C GLY A 301 -18.34 -1.52 -9.74
N LEU A 302 -17.18 -2.18 -9.63
CA LEU A 302 -16.85 -2.97 -8.45
C LEU A 302 -16.44 -2.07 -7.28
N GLU A 303 -16.82 -2.49 -6.07
CA GLU A 303 -16.42 -1.81 -4.84
C GLU A 303 -14.91 -1.99 -4.54
N PRO A 304 -14.30 -1.08 -3.75
CA PRO A 304 -12.88 -1.16 -3.37
C PRO A 304 -12.51 -2.48 -2.71
N GLN A 305 -13.41 -3.03 -1.88
CA GLN A 305 -13.22 -4.33 -1.22
C GLN A 305 -13.00 -5.45 -2.23
N VAL A 306 -13.83 -5.54 -3.26
CA VAL A 306 -13.71 -6.56 -4.31
C VAL A 306 -12.46 -6.33 -5.15
N THR A 307 -12.11 -5.07 -5.38
CA THR A 307 -10.90 -4.69 -6.12
C THR A 307 -9.65 -5.09 -5.35
N ALA A 308 -9.59 -4.84 -4.03
CA ALA A 308 -8.48 -5.26 -3.17
C ALA A 308 -8.31 -6.80 -3.19
N GLN A 309 -9.41 -7.55 -3.09
CA GLN A 309 -9.38 -9.01 -3.19
C GLN A 309 -8.82 -9.51 -4.53
N LYS A 310 -9.20 -8.88 -5.65
CA LYS A 310 -8.68 -9.24 -6.99
C LYS A 310 -7.18 -8.97 -7.12
N ILE A 311 -6.71 -7.85 -6.60
CA ILE A 311 -5.28 -7.49 -6.60
C ILE A 311 -4.50 -8.48 -5.72
N ALA A 312 -4.94 -8.73 -4.49
CA ALA A 312 -4.29 -9.67 -3.58
C ALA A 312 -4.24 -11.10 -4.15
N ALA A 313 -5.34 -11.58 -4.76
CA ALA A 313 -5.36 -12.89 -5.41
C ALA A 313 -4.39 -12.98 -6.60
N LEU A 314 -4.26 -11.91 -7.39
CA LEU A 314 -3.28 -11.85 -8.49
C LEU A 314 -1.85 -11.83 -7.94
N ALA A 315 -1.57 -11.04 -6.88
CA ALA A 315 -0.26 -11.01 -6.23
C ALA A 315 0.11 -12.41 -5.69
N ARG A 316 -0.82 -13.10 -5.02
CA ARG A 316 -0.61 -14.48 -4.54
C ARG A 316 -0.34 -15.45 -5.70
N GLN A 317 -1.05 -15.33 -6.81
CA GLN A 317 -0.78 -16.14 -7.99
C GLN A 317 0.62 -15.91 -8.55
N ARG A 318 1.08 -14.66 -8.58
CA ARG A 318 2.44 -14.31 -9.03
C ARG A 318 3.50 -14.77 -8.06
N ALA A 319 3.27 -14.62 -6.76
CA ALA A 319 4.17 -15.07 -5.70
C ALA A 319 4.46 -16.58 -5.77
N LEU A 320 3.47 -17.38 -6.18
CA LEU A 320 3.59 -18.83 -6.35
C LEU A 320 4.22 -19.23 -7.70
N ASP A 321 4.32 -18.34 -8.67
CA ASP A 321 4.87 -18.64 -10.00
C ASP A 321 6.40 -18.52 -10.01
N ARG A 322 7.09 -19.65 -10.04
CA ARG A 322 8.56 -19.74 -10.01
C ARG A 322 9.25 -19.33 -11.31
N ASN A 323 8.49 -19.14 -12.37
CA ASN A 323 9.05 -18.88 -13.71
C ASN A 323 8.78 -17.45 -14.20
N ARG A 324 7.92 -16.70 -13.49
CA ARG A 324 7.56 -15.35 -13.91
C ARG A 324 8.60 -14.34 -13.45
N GLN A 325 8.95 -13.42 -14.36
CA GLN A 325 9.69 -12.22 -13.96
C GLN A 325 8.76 -11.32 -13.16
N THR A 326 9.17 -11.00 -11.92
CA THR A 326 8.46 -10.15 -10.98
C THR A 326 9.30 -8.92 -10.66
N PRO A 327 8.74 -7.85 -10.05
CA PRO A 327 9.53 -6.72 -9.57
C PRO A 327 10.67 -7.15 -8.66
N PHE A 328 10.42 -8.06 -7.69
CA PHE A 328 11.45 -8.60 -6.82
C PHE A 328 12.57 -9.34 -7.58
N ALA A 329 12.18 -10.22 -8.52
CA ALA A 329 13.17 -10.95 -9.33
C ALA A 329 14.04 -9.99 -10.17
N THR A 330 13.43 -8.90 -10.69
CA THR A 330 14.17 -7.87 -11.43
C THR A 330 15.15 -7.15 -10.51
N ALA A 331 14.71 -6.66 -9.35
CA ALA A 331 15.54 -5.96 -8.38
C ALA A 331 16.67 -6.86 -7.83
N ALA A 332 16.38 -8.15 -7.57
CA ALA A 332 17.40 -9.11 -7.15
C ALA A 332 18.51 -9.28 -8.19
N GLN A 333 18.13 -9.42 -9.47
CA GLN A 333 19.09 -9.55 -10.57
C GLN A 333 19.93 -8.28 -10.76
N GLU A 334 19.32 -7.11 -10.65
CA GLU A 334 20.02 -5.82 -10.67
C GLU A 334 21.01 -5.66 -9.50
N ALA A 335 20.67 -6.21 -8.33
CA ALA A 335 21.56 -6.29 -7.17
C ALA A 335 22.60 -7.41 -7.26
N GLY A 336 22.63 -8.21 -8.35
CA GLY A 336 23.62 -9.25 -8.59
C GLY A 336 23.26 -10.63 -8.03
N PHE A 337 22.03 -10.83 -7.57
CA PHE A 337 21.55 -12.13 -7.07
C PHE A 337 20.91 -12.96 -8.19
N HIS A 338 21.05 -14.27 -8.12
CA HIS A 338 20.37 -15.22 -8.99
C HIS A 338 19.02 -15.60 -8.41
N TYR A 339 17.99 -14.80 -8.68
CA TYR A 339 16.63 -15.04 -8.24
C TYR A 339 15.64 -14.94 -9.42
N TYR A 340 14.70 -15.87 -9.46
CA TYR A 340 13.65 -15.95 -10.48
C TYR A 340 12.32 -16.32 -9.83
N GLY A 341 11.24 -15.85 -10.41
CA GLY A 341 9.90 -16.13 -9.93
C GLY A 341 9.36 -15.10 -8.95
N GLY A 342 8.22 -15.43 -8.34
CA GLY A 342 7.60 -14.62 -7.30
C GLY A 342 8.26 -14.82 -5.94
N LYS A 343 8.08 -13.81 -5.05
CA LYS A 343 8.45 -13.88 -3.63
C LYS A 343 7.17 -14.16 -2.84
N LEU A 344 7.08 -15.34 -2.23
CA LEU A 344 5.95 -15.70 -1.38
C LEU A 344 6.08 -14.98 -0.04
N ASP A 345 5.05 -14.20 0.32
CA ASP A 345 5.00 -13.41 1.54
C ASP A 345 3.57 -13.22 2.03
N ASP A 346 3.40 -12.57 3.18
CA ASP A 346 2.15 -11.93 3.58
C ASP A 346 1.76 -10.88 2.54
N ILE A 347 0.48 -10.74 2.20
CA ILE A 347 0.01 -9.80 1.18
C ILE A 347 -1.10 -8.95 1.75
N THR A 348 -0.83 -7.70 2.03
CA THR A 348 -1.83 -6.70 2.42
C THR A 348 -2.07 -5.74 1.26
N VAL A 349 -3.34 -5.52 0.94
CA VAL A 349 -3.79 -4.57 -0.09
C VAL A 349 -4.93 -3.73 0.45
N ILE A 350 -4.80 -2.41 0.42
CA ILE A 350 -5.91 -1.47 0.63
C ILE A 350 -6.15 -0.72 -0.67
N VAL A 351 -7.39 -0.71 -1.13
CA VAL A 351 -7.85 0.09 -2.28
C VAL A 351 -8.78 1.18 -1.78
N SER A 352 -8.52 2.43 -2.15
CA SER A 352 -9.37 3.57 -1.79
C SER A 352 -9.73 4.36 -3.04
N TYR A 353 -11.02 4.46 -3.33
CA TYR A 353 -11.54 5.32 -4.39
C TYR A 353 -11.76 6.73 -3.85
N ILE A 354 -11.23 7.74 -4.56
CA ILE A 354 -11.46 9.14 -4.23
C ILE A 354 -12.76 9.58 -4.88
N THR A 355 -13.75 9.91 -4.06
CA THR A 355 -15.10 10.31 -4.49
C THR A 355 -15.38 11.74 -4.05
N GLY A 356 -16.22 12.46 -4.82
CA GLY A 356 -16.76 13.74 -4.39
C GLY A 356 -17.98 13.59 -3.50
N SER A 357 -18.38 14.63 -2.78
CA SER A 357 -19.52 14.61 -1.86
C SER A 357 -20.88 14.42 -2.55
N THR A 358 -20.94 14.66 -3.86
CA THR A 358 -22.16 14.48 -4.71
C THR A 358 -22.24 13.10 -5.35
N TYR A 359 -21.38 12.18 -4.96
CA TYR A 359 -21.26 10.87 -5.58
C TYR A 359 -22.55 10.03 -5.43
N VAL A 360 -23.26 9.80 -6.53
CA VAL A 360 -24.43 8.93 -6.65
C VAL A 360 -24.05 7.69 -7.49
N GLY A 361 -23.12 6.86 -6.98
CA GLY A 361 -22.76 5.58 -7.61
C GLY A 361 -21.88 5.67 -8.87
N TRP A 362 -21.05 4.65 -9.11
CA TRP A 362 -20.26 4.47 -10.34
C TRP A 362 -21.21 4.05 -11.49
N GLY A 363 -22.07 4.96 -11.95
CA GLY A 363 -22.86 4.76 -13.15
C GLY A 363 -22.18 5.52 -14.30
N PHE A 364 -21.47 4.82 -15.17
CA PHE A 364 -21.03 5.39 -16.44
C PHE A 364 -22.25 5.63 -17.33
N ALA A 365 -22.43 6.87 -17.78
CA ALA A 365 -23.32 7.22 -18.89
C ALA A 365 -22.70 6.72 -20.21
#